data_2430ba133ced14d3ae43fe4602eec1c9
#
_entry.id   2430ba133ced14d3ae43fe4602eec1c9
#
_cell.length_a   1.000
_cell.length_b   1.000
_cell.length_c   1.000
_cell.angle_alpha   90.00
_cell.angle_beta   90.00
_cell.angle_gamma   90.00
#
_symmetry.space_group_name_H-M   'P 1'
#
loop_
_entity.id
_entity.type
_entity.pdbx_description
1 polymer ?
#
loop_
_entity_poly.entity_id
_entity_poly.type
_entity_poly.pdbx_seq_one_letter_code
_entity_poly.pdbx_strand_id
1 'polypeptide(L)'
;MTVVTISGGSASGKSTLASALQKELPSCAVVAMDAYYKQERDLPLVTLPNGKTYRDYNCPEAFDLAKLEEDVRRLISQNAYDFLLIEGLLTLWDKELRGLSDKRIFIDCPADIRIVRRLRRNLSWGLSFDEIADVYLDLVRDRHEEYVAPAAVYADLILDSSHGISEHLSRVLSYIA
;
A
#
# COMPACT_ATOMS: atom_id res chain seq x y z
N MET A 1 -10.46 -15.17 -13.27
CA MET A 1 -10.14 -14.25 -12.14
C MET A 1 -9.26 -13.13 -12.66
N THR A 2 -9.59 -11.87 -12.37
CA THR A 2 -8.76 -10.69 -12.68
C THR A 2 -8.00 -10.26 -11.43
N VAL A 3 -6.68 -10.18 -11.52
CA VAL A 3 -5.80 -9.76 -10.43
C VAL A 3 -5.49 -8.28 -10.57
N VAL A 4 -5.87 -7.48 -9.57
CA VAL A 4 -5.71 -6.02 -9.56
C VAL A 4 -4.80 -5.62 -8.41
N THR A 5 -3.68 -4.99 -8.72
CA THR A 5 -2.76 -4.46 -7.71
C THR A 5 -2.97 -2.97 -7.49
N ILE A 6 -3.06 -2.54 -6.23
CA ILE A 6 -3.23 -1.15 -5.82
C ILE A 6 -2.06 -0.73 -4.95
N SER A 7 -1.22 0.17 -5.45
CA SER A 7 -0.04 0.69 -4.76
C SER A 7 -0.15 2.20 -4.50
N GLY A 8 0.73 2.70 -3.66
CA GLY A 8 0.82 4.13 -3.33
C GLY A 8 1.33 4.35 -1.91
N GLY A 9 1.66 5.58 -1.56
CA GLY A 9 2.25 5.93 -0.28
C GLY A 9 1.36 5.62 0.94
N SER A 10 1.97 5.58 2.12
CA SER A 10 1.21 5.48 3.38
C SER A 10 0.20 6.63 3.46
N ALA A 11 -1.04 6.33 3.85
CA ALA A 11 -2.16 7.27 3.92
C ALA A 11 -2.64 7.84 2.56
N SER A 12 -2.28 7.24 1.42
CA SER A 12 -2.78 7.65 0.10
C SER A 12 -4.25 7.28 -0.17
N GLY A 13 -4.81 6.31 0.57
CA GLY A 13 -6.21 5.86 0.42
C GLY A 13 -6.39 4.49 -0.24
N LYS A 14 -5.31 3.69 -0.40
CA LYS A 14 -5.35 2.34 -0.99
C LYS A 14 -6.40 1.43 -0.36
N SER A 15 -6.33 1.25 0.94
CA SER A 15 -7.23 0.35 1.68
C SER A 15 -8.69 0.84 1.61
N THR A 16 -8.90 2.17 1.56
CA THR A 16 -10.23 2.75 1.36
C THR A 16 -10.78 2.40 -0.01
N LEU A 17 -9.95 2.53 -1.06
CA LEU A 17 -10.32 2.16 -2.42
C LEU A 17 -10.56 0.65 -2.56
N ALA A 18 -9.66 -0.18 -2.03
CA ALA A 18 -9.82 -1.63 -2.05
C ALA A 18 -11.12 -2.09 -1.37
N SER A 19 -11.43 -1.49 -0.20
CA SER A 19 -12.69 -1.78 0.51
C SER A 19 -13.94 -1.32 -0.26
N ALA A 20 -13.85 -0.20 -0.97
CA ALA A 20 -14.95 0.28 -1.82
C ALA A 20 -15.15 -0.63 -3.04
N LEU A 21 -14.08 -1.01 -3.72
CA LEU A 21 -14.10 -1.94 -4.84
C LEU A 21 -14.65 -3.31 -4.43
N GLN A 22 -14.24 -3.84 -3.27
CA GLN A 22 -14.74 -5.13 -2.79
C GLN A 22 -16.26 -5.17 -2.60
N LYS A 23 -16.87 -4.03 -2.28
CA LYS A 23 -18.33 -3.94 -2.10
C LYS A 23 -19.09 -3.89 -3.43
N GLU A 24 -18.47 -3.35 -4.47
CA GLU A 24 -19.08 -3.17 -5.79
C GLU A 24 -18.79 -4.35 -6.72
N LEU A 25 -17.66 -5.03 -6.56
CA LEU A 25 -17.27 -6.13 -7.41
C LEU A 25 -17.89 -7.45 -6.92
N PRO A 26 -18.49 -8.23 -7.84
CA PRO A 26 -18.95 -9.57 -7.49
C PRO A 26 -17.76 -10.47 -7.17
N SER A 27 -17.94 -11.39 -6.21
CA SER A 27 -16.94 -12.45 -5.94
C SER A 27 -15.49 -11.93 -5.87
N CYS A 28 -15.23 -10.98 -4.95
CA CYS A 28 -13.97 -10.26 -4.82
C CYS A 28 -13.25 -10.58 -3.51
N ALA A 29 -12.00 -11.06 -3.59
CA ALA A 29 -11.10 -11.20 -2.47
C ALA A 29 -10.12 -10.01 -2.38
N VAL A 30 -9.70 -9.66 -1.16
CA VAL A 30 -8.69 -8.63 -0.91
C VAL A 30 -7.56 -9.21 -0.10
N VAL A 31 -6.33 -8.99 -0.57
CA VAL A 31 -5.09 -9.27 0.15
C VAL A 31 -4.43 -7.94 0.49
N ALA A 32 -4.38 -7.61 1.77
CA ALA A 32 -3.70 -6.43 2.28
C ALA A 32 -2.25 -6.80 2.64
N MET A 33 -1.27 -6.14 2.02
CA MET A 33 0.15 -6.34 2.28
C MET A 33 0.51 -6.10 3.75
N ASP A 34 -0.20 -5.20 4.43
CA ASP A 34 0.01 -4.89 5.84
C ASP A 34 -0.22 -6.10 6.77
N ALA A 35 -0.95 -7.14 6.32
CA ALA A 35 -1.09 -8.39 7.06
C ALA A 35 0.19 -9.25 7.05
N TYR A 36 1.18 -8.90 6.24
CA TYR A 36 2.43 -9.62 6.06
C TYR A 36 3.64 -8.92 6.67
N TYR A 37 3.43 -7.94 7.55
CA TYR A 37 4.54 -7.42 8.36
C TYR A 37 5.17 -8.56 9.17
N LYS A 38 6.50 -8.55 9.20
CA LYS A 38 7.26 -9.43 10.12
C LYS A 38 6.90 -9.13 11.58
N GLN A 39 7.21 -10.07 12.45
CA GLN A 39 7.04 -9.82 13.88
C GLN A 39 7.89 -8.61 14.31
N GLU A 40 7.42 -7.90 15.31
CA GLU A 40 8.04 -6.64 15.76
C GLU A 40 9.54 -6.77 16.07
N ARG A 41 9.96 -7.91 16.63
CA ARG A 41 11.37 -8.23 16.94
C ARG A 41 12.24 -8.40 15.68
N ASP A 42 11.64 -8.73 14.53
CA ASP A 42 12.33 -9.04 13.28
C ASP A 42 12.27 -7.86 12.28
N LEU A 43 11.64 -6.74 12.68
CA LEU A 43 11.60 -5.53 11.88
C LEU A 43 12.96 -4.83 11.87
N PRO A 44 13.37 -4.24 10.74
CA PRO A 44 14.58 -3.45 10.67
C PRO A 44 14.56 -2.27 11.65
N LEU A 45 15.69 -1.98 12.25
CA LEU A 45 15.88 -0.85 13.16
C LEU A 45 16.66 0.26 12.45
N VAL A 46 16.18 1.49 12.58
CA VAL A 46 16.83 2.69 12.04
C VAL A 46 17.01 3.70 13.18
N THR A 47 18.24 4.20 13.37
CA THR A 47 18.52 5.29 14.29
C THR A 47 18.44 6.60 13.54
N LEU A 48 17.52 7.48 13.97
CA LEU A 48 17.31 8.78 13.36
C LEU A 48 18.34 9.81 13.85
N PRO A 49 18.46 10.98 13.19
CA PRO A 49 19.39 12.05 13.58
C PRO A 49 19.19 12.54 15.02
N ASN A 50 17.99 12.44 15.57
CA ASN A 50 17.69 12.77 16.97
C ASN A 50 18.23 11.74 17.98
N GLY A 51 18.94 10.69 17.53
CA GLY A 51 19.50 9.62 18.35
C GLY A 51 18.50 8.53 18.78
N LYS A 52 17.23 8.66 18.46
CA LYS A 52 16.23 7.64 18.77
C LYS A 52 16.20 6.55 17.70
N THR A 53 15.97 5.32 18.12
CA THR A 53 15.87 4.16 17.23
C THR A 53 14.42 3.77 17.06
N TYR A 54 14.01 3.57 15.80
CA TYR A 54 12.65 3.20 15.40
C TYR A 54 12.67 1.94 14.53
N ARG A 55 11.56 1.23 14.53
CA ARG A 55 11.33 0.13 13.58
C ARG A 55 10.89 0.69 12.24
N ASP A 56 11.53 0.22 11.17
CA ASP A 56 11.18 0.63 9.81
C ASP A 56 10.08 -0.29 9.23
N TYR A 57 8.89 0.25 9.14
CA TYR A 57 7.72 -0.41 8.51
C TYR A 57 7.57 -0.07 7.03
N ASN A 58 8.52 0.65 6.42
CA ASN A 58 8.33 1.23 5.10
C ASN A 58 9.35 0.72 4.06
N CYS A 59 10.15 -0.27 4.43
CA CYS A 59 11.13 -0.93 3.56
C CYS A 59 10.70 -2.37 3.23
N PRO A 60 11.24 -2.97 2.15
CA PRO A 60 10.92 -4.34 1.76
C PRO A 60 11.20 -5.38 2.85
N GLU A 61 12.26 -5.17 3.62
CA GLU A 61 12.70 -6.06 4.69
C GLU A 61 11.71 -6.14 5.87
N ALA A 62 10.77 -5.18 5.95
CA ALA A 62 9.71 -5.20 6.97
C ALA A 62 8.62 -6.25 6.70
N PHE A 63 8.55 -6.76 5.47
CA PHE A 63 7.49 -7.69 5.06
C PHE A 63 8.02 -9.10 4.83
N ASP A 64 7.15 -10.08 5.05
CA ASP A 64 7.33 -11.44 4.55
C ASP A 64 6.77 -11.53 3.12
N LEU A 65 7.55 -11.02 2.17
CA LEU A 65 7.15 -10.96 0.75
C LEU A 65 6.96 -12.37 0.18
N ALA A 66 7.82 -13.33 0.56
CA ALA A 66 7.72 -14.71 0.08
C ALA A 66 6.36 -15.34 0.48
N LYS A 67 5.93 -15.11 1.72
CA LYS A 67 4.63 -15.57 2.20
C LYS A 67 3.48 -14.89 1.47
N LEU A 68 3.56 -13.58 1.24
CA LEU A 68 2.56 -12.83 0.48
C LEU A 68 2.42 -13.38 -0.94
N GLU A 69 3.53 -13.57 -1.65
CA GLU A 69 3.55 -14.12 -3.00
C GLU A 69 2.97 -15.55 -3.06
N GLU A 70 3.33 -16.41 -2.11
CA GLU A 70 2.80 -17.77 -1.99
C GLU A 70 1.28 -17.76 -1.83
N ASP A 71 0.76 -16.94 -0.92
CA ASP A 71 -0.67 -16.83 -0.65
C ASP A 71 -1.43 -16.27 -1.86
N VAL A 72 -0.87 -15.28 -2.55
CA VAL A 72 -1.43 -14.75 -3.80
C VAL A 72 -1.49 -15.82 -4.88
N ARG A 73 -0.39 -16.54 -5.13
CA ARG A 73 -0.35 -17.64 -6.11
C ARG A 73 -1.36 -18.75 -5.79
N ARG A 74 -1.51 -19.07 -4.50
CA ARG A 74 -2.50 -20.04 -4.03
C ARG A 74 -3.92 -19.59 -4.32
N LEU A 75 -4.27 -18.32 -4.05
CA LEU A 75 -5.60 -17.77 -4.36
C LEU A 75 -5.87 -17.76 -5.87
N ILE A 76 -4.87 -17.42 -6.68
CA ILE A 76 -4.96 -17.50 -8.15
C ILE A 76 -5.23 -18.95 -8.60
N SER A 77 -4.50 -19.91 -8.08
CA SER A 77 -4.65 -21.32 -8.46
C SER A 77 -6.00 -21.92 -8.04
N GLN A 78 -6.55 -21.48 -6.92
CA GLN A 78 -7.88 -21.89 -6.45
C GLN A 78 -9.01 -21.36 -7.34
N ASN A 79 -8.79 -20.23 -8.01
CA ASN A 79 -9.73 -19.57 -8.92
C ASN A 79 -11.18 -19.46 -8.38
N ALA A 80 -11.29 -19.21 -7.05
CA ALA A 80 -12.55 -19.18 -6.33
C ALA A 80 -13.28 -17.83 -6.43
N TYR A 81 -12.61 -16.80 -6.95
CA TYR A 81 -13.11 -15.44 -7.05
C TYR A 81 -13.00 -14.92 -8.48
N ASP A 82 -13.86 -13.97 -8.84
CA ASP A 82 -13.77 -13.27 -10.13
C ASP A 82 -12.67 -12.21 -10.10
N PHE A 83 -12.48 -11.57 -8.94
CA PHE A 83 -11.47 -10.53 -8.71
C PHE A 83 -10.61 -10.83 -7.49
N LEU A 84 -9.31 -10.55 -7.59
CA LEU A 84 -8.36 -10.55 -6.50
C LEU A 84 -7.70 -9.17 -6.44
N LEU A 85 -7.97 -8.41 -5.39
CA LEU A 85 -7.32 -7.13 -5.13
C LEU A 85 -6.11 -7.35 -4.21
N ILE A 86 -4.94 -6.84 -4.60
CA ILE A 86 -3.73 -6.86 -3.77
C ILE A 86 -3.38 -5.40 -3.49
N GLU A 87 -3.49 -4.97 -2.23
CA GLU A 87 -3.21 -3.57 -1.88
C GLU A 87 -2.03 -3.46 -0.92
N GLY A 88 -1.20 -2.46 -1.11
CA GLY A 88 -0.09 -2.21 -0.20
C GLY A 88 0.92 -1.18 -0.66
N LEU A 89 1.86 -0.90 0.23
CA LEU A 89 2.90 0.10 0.02
C LEU A 89 3.84 -0.27 -1.15
N LEU A 90 4.27 -1.54 -1.20
CA LEU A 90 5.32 -2.04 -2.08
C LEU A 90 4.80 -3.02 -3.15
N THR A 91 3.50 -3.09 -3.36
CA THR A 91 2.91 -4.08 -4.27
C THR A 91 3.31 -3.89 -5.73
N LEU A 92 3.62 -2.67 -6.16
CA LEU A 92 4.22 -2.40 -7.47
C LEU A 92 5.75 -2.34 -7.46
N TRP A 93 6.39 -2.19 -6.31
CA TRP A 93 7.83 -2.32 -6.16
C TRP A 93 8.26 -3.78 -6.32
N ASP A 94 7.52 -4.70 -5.75
CA ASP A 94 7.79 -6.12 -5.84
C ASP A 94 7.56 -6.67 -7.25
N LYS A 95 8.60 -7.32 -7.81
CA LYS A 95 8.59 -7.80 -9.20
C LYS A 95 7.64 -8.98 -9.39
N GLU A 96 7.57 -9.87 -8.41
CA GLU A 96 6.74 -11.08 -8.50
C GLU A 96 5.26 -10.72 -8.42
N LEU A 97 4.87 -9.84 -7.48
CA LEU A 97 3.49 -9.34 -7.39
C LEU A 97 3.06 -8.60 -8.67
N ARG A 98 3.96 -7.77 -9.23
CA ARG A 98 3.72 -7.14 -10.54
C ARG A 98 3.48 -8.15 -11.65
N GLY A 99 4.28 -9.22 -11.67
CA GLY A 99 4.17 -10.29 -12.67
C GLY A 99 2.88 -11.10 -12.56
N LEU A 100 2.25 -11.13 -11.39
CA LEU A 100 0.98 -11.79 -11.14
C LEU A 100 -0.24 -10.90 -11.44
N SER A 101 -0.04 -9.59 -11.66
CA SER A 101 -1.11 -8.60 -11.78
C SER A 101 -1.54 -8.40 -13.23
N ASP A 102 -2.84 -8.52 -13.50
CA ASP A 102 -3.44 -8.18 -14.79
C ASP A 102 -3.64 -6.67 -14.94
N LYS A 103 -3.93 -5.99 -13.83
CA LYS A 103 -4.20 -4.54 -13.76
C LYS A 103 -3.42 -3.92 -12.61
N ARG A 104 -2.70 -2.84 -12.89
CA ARG A 104 -1.79 -2.18 -11.93
C ARG A 104 -2.20 -0.73 -11.74
N ILE A 105 -2.58 -0.40 -10.51
CA ILE A 105 -3.09 0.92 -10.13
C ILE A 105 -2.14 1.57 -9.14
N PHE A 106 -1.80 2.82 -9.35
CA PHE A 106 -1.06 3.62 -8.40
C PHE A 106 -1.89 4.82 -7.94
N ILE A 107 -1.95 5.05 -6.62
CA ILE A 107 -2.57 6.25 -6.06
C ILE A 107 -1.47 7.26 -5.79
N ASP A 108 -1.40 8.28 -6.64
CA ASP A 108 -0.53 9.43 -6.46
C ASP A 108 -1.18 10.40 -5.48
N CYS A 109 -0.56 10.53 -4.31
CA CYS A 109 -1.05 11.38 -3.23
C CYS A 109 0.06 12.31 -2.77
N PRO A 110 -0.12 13.64 -2.87
CA PRO A 110 0.86 14.62 -2.40
C PRO A 110 1.29 14.40 -0.95
N ALA A 111 2.55 14.69 -0.67
CA ALA A 111 3.18 14.43 0.62
C ALA A 111 2.50 15.18 1.78
N ASP A 112 2.06 16.42 1.55
CA ASP A 112 1.34 17.25 2.52
C ASP A 112 -0.02 16.67 2.90
N ILE A 113 -0.74 16.09 1.94
CA ILE A 113 -2.01 15.39 2.20
C ILE A 113 -1.74 14.11 2.99
N ARG A 114 -0.72 13.33 2.59
CA ARG A 114 -0.35 12.08 3.26
C ARG A 114 0.05 12.30 4.71
N ILE A 115 0.86 13.33 5.01
CA ILE A 115 1.28 13.61 6.39
C ILE A 115 0.11 14.04 7.28
N VAL A 116 -0.80 14.88 6.78
CA VAL A 116 -1.99 15.28 7.55
C VAL A 116 -2.89 14.07 7.86
N ARG A 117 -3.13 13.21 6.88
CA ARG A 117 -3.91 11.97 7.09
C ARG A 117 -3.21 11.01 8.06
N ARG A 118 -1.88 10.88 7.96
CA ARG A 118 -1.07 10.06 8.87
C ARG A 118 -1.10 10.60 10.30
N LEU A 119 -0.95 11.91 10.49
CA LEU A 119 -1.07 12.56 11.80
C LEU A 119 -2.41 12.22 12.44
N ARG A 120 -3.53 12.46 11.74
CA ARG A 120 -4.86 12.16 12.27
C ARG A 120 -5.03 10.72 12.69
N ARG A 121 -4.57 9.77 11.86
CA ARG A 121 -4.64 8.34 12.14
C ARG A 121 -3.77 7.94 13.33
N ASN A 122 -2.51 8.35 13.34
CA ASN A 122 -1.54 7.89 14.33
C ASN A 122 -1.74 8.56 15.70
N LEU A 123 -2.23 9.81 15.74
CA LEU A 123 -2.68 10.45 16.98
C LEU A 123 -3.84 9.66 17.62
N SER A 124 -4.77 9.13 16.83
CA SER A 124 -5.84 8.27 17.35
C SER A 124 -5.35 6.93 17.93
N TRP A 125 -4.13 6.52 17.59
CA TRP A 125 -3.44 5.34 18.18
C TRP A 125 -2.61 5.69 19.42
N GLY A 126 -2.61 6.96 19.85
CA GLY A 126 -1.92 7.41 21.06
C GLY A 126 -0.47 7.84 20.86
N LEU A 127 0.02 7.92 19.62
CA LEU A 127 1.35 8.46 19.34
C LEU A 127 1.33 10.00 19.49
N SER A 128 2.46 10.60 19.88
CA SER A 128 2.58 12.07 19.95
C SER A 128 2.78 12.68 18.56
N PHE A 129 2.43 13.97 18.45
CA PHE A 129 2.65 14.73 17.21
C PHE A 129 4.13 14.74 16.81
N ASP A 130 5.02 15.03 17.76
CA ASP A 130 6.45 15.15 17.49
C ASP A 130 7.04 13.81 17.04
N GLU A 131 6.64 12.69 17.66
CA GLU A 131 7.08 11.36 17.25
C GLU A 131 6.64 11.03 15.82
N ILE A 132 5.39 11.33 15.46
CA ILE A 132 4.88 11.09 14.11
C ILE A 132 5.61 11.96 13.08
N ALA A 133 5.86 13.24 13.43
CA ALA A 133 6.53 14.19 12.56
C ALA A 133 8.00 13.81 12.33
N ASP A 134 8.76 13.51 13.40
CA ASP A 134 10.16 13.08 13.32
C ASP A 134 10.29 11.84 12.45
N VAL A 135 9.52 10.78 12.74
CA VAL A 135 9.55 9.54 11.96
C VAL A 135 9.16 9.78 10.50
N TYR A 136 8.21 10.68 10.24
CA TYR A 136 7.83 10.98 8.86
C TYR A 136 8.94 11.70 8.09
N LEU A 137 9.53 12.73 8.69
CA LEU A 137 10.54 13.57 8.03
C LEU A 137 11.87 12.82 7.82
N ASP A 138 12.27 12.01 8.81
CA ASP A 138 13.59 11.40 8.83
C ASP A 138 13.61 9.94 8.31
N LEU A 139 12.44 9.34 8.06
CA LEU A 139 12.36 7.95 7.62
C LEU A 139 11.29 7.72 6.53
N VAL A 140 10.03 8.00 6.83
CA VAL A 140 8.92 7.59 5.94
C VAL A 140 8.98 8.29 4.59
N ARG A 141 9.35 9.57 4.56
CA ARG A 141 9.49 10.35 3.34
C ARG A 141 10.58 9.75 2.46
N ASP A 142 11.75 9.47 3.01
CA ASP A 142 12.88 8.93 2.26
C ASP A 142 12.57 7.53 1.72
N ARG A 143 11.92 6.68 2.52
CA ARG A 143 11.44 5.36 2.07
C ARG A 143 10.39 5.45 0.96
N HIS A 144 9.55 6.47 0.99
CA HIS A 144 8.60 6.71 -0.09
C HIS A 144 9.33 7.02 -1.41
N GLU A 145 10.32 7.92 -1.37
CA GLU A 145 11.11 8.28 -2.55
C GLU A 145 11.97 7.12 -3.06
N GLU A 146 12.44 6.27 -2.15
CA GLU A 146 13.30 5.12 -2.49
C GLU A 146 12.51 3.97 -3.13
N TYR A 147 11.36 3.62 -2.56
CA TYR A 147 10.66 2.38 -2.93
C TYR A 147 9.31 2.61 -3.61
N VAL A 148 8.55 3.62 -3.19
CA VAL A 148 7.15 3.76 -3.58
C VAL A 148 6.99 4.63 -4.81
N ALA A 149 7.52 5.84 -4.79
CA ALA A 149 7.35 6.79 -5.89
C ALA A 149 7.91 6.26 -7.22
N PRO A 150 9.11 5.63 -7.27
CA PRO A 150 9.62 5.07 -8.51
C PRO A 150 8.76 3.95 -9.10
N ALA A 151 8.03 3.22 -8.26
CA ALA A 151 7.18 2.11 -8.69
C ALA A 151 5.93 2.58 -9.47
N ALA A 152 5.59 3.86 -9.44
CA ALA A 152 4.49 4.43 -10.23
C ALA A 152 4.67 4.21 -11.74
N VAL A 153 5.91 4.08 -12.23
CA VAL A 153 6.21 3.80 -13.64
C VAL A 153 5.62 2.45 -14.12
N TYR A 154 5.35 1.54 -13.21
CA TYR A 154 4.78 0.23 -13.52
C TYR A 154 3.24 0.21 -13.50
N ALA A 155 2.60 1.32 -13.15
CA ALA A 155 1.14 1.40 -13.11
C ALA A 155 0.55 1.57 -14.52
N ASP A 156 -0.54 0.89 -14.77
CA ASP A 156 -1.36 1.06 -15.99
C ASP A 156 -2.36 2.21 -15.81
N LEU A 157 -2.75 2.49 -14.55
CA LEU A 157 -3.66 3.56 -14.17
C LEU A 157 -3.11 4.32 -12.96
N ILE A 158 -2.92 5.63 -13.10
CA ILE A 158 -2.57 6.53 -11.98
C ILE A 158 -3.81 7.31 -11.57
N LEU A 159 -4.11 7.29 -10.28
CA LEU A 159 -5.21 8.03 -9.65
C LEU A 159 -4.63 9.19 -8.84
N ASP A 160 -5.04 10.40 -9.18
CA ASP A 160 -4.69 11.60 -8.42
C ASP A 160 -5.59 11.71 -7.19
N SER A 161 -5.00 11.72 -6.00
CA SER A 161 -5.72 11.74 -4.73
C SER A 161 -6.40 13.09 -4.41
N SER A 162 -6.28 14.10 -5.26
CA SER A 162 -7.08 15.34 -5.19
C SER A 162 -8.56 15.07 -5.46
N HIS A 163 -8.85 13.98 -6.17
CA HIS A 163 -10.21 13.52 -6.44
C HIS A 163 -10.77 12.67 -5.29
N GLY A 164 -12.10 12.70 -5.13
CA GLY A 164 -12.78 11.93 -4.09
C GLY A 164 -12.83 10.44 -4.38
N ILE A 165 -13.06 9.64 -3.33
CA ILE A 165 -13.13 8.17 -3.44
C ILE A 165 -14.16 7.69 -4.48
N SER A 166 -15.29 8.37 -4.65
CA SER A 166 -16.32 8.02 -5.62
C SER A 166 -15.84 8.12 -7.06
N GLU A 167 -15.00 9.11 -7.36
CA GLU A 167 -14.39 9.26 -8.69
C GLU A 167 -13.34 8.17 -8.93
N HIS A 168 -12.48 7.90 -7.96
CA HIS A 168 -11.51 6.80 -8.05
C HIS A 168 -12.22 5.47 -8.29
N LEU A 169 -13.28 5.20 -7.54
CA LEU A 169 -14.07 3.98 -7.67
C LEU A 169 -14.63 3.85 -9.07
N SER A 170 -15.29 4.89 -9.60
CA SER A 170 -15.86 4.90 -10.94
C SER A 170 -14.80 4.67 -12.03
N ARG A 171 -13.66 5.34 -11.93
CA ARG A 171 -12.53 5.18 -12.86
C ARG A 171 -11.96 3.76 -12.85
N VAL A 172 -11.79 3.19 -11.66
CA VAL A 172 -11.27 1.82 -11.54
C VAL A 172 -12.27 0.81 -12.06
N LEU A 173 -13.55 0.90 -11.70
CA LEU A 173 -14.58 -0.01 -12.20
C LEU A 173 -14.64 0.02 -13.74
N SER A 174 -14.58 1.20 -14.35
CA SER A 174 -14.54 1.33 -15.82
C SER A 174 -13.25 0.76 -16.44
N TYR A 175 -12.13 0.78 -15.71
CA TYR A 175 -10.84 0.29 -16.21
C TYR A 175 -10.71 -1.23 -16.12
N ILE A 176 -11.35 -1.88 -15.14
CA ILE A 176 -11.26 -3.33 -14.91
C ILE A 176 -12.44 -4.11 -15.52
N ALA A 177 -13.49 -3.39 -15.97
CA ALA A 177 -14.60 -3.99 -16.73
C ALA A 177 -14.12 -4.46 -18.10
#